data_024522edfb598c5ca66ab4678e3f62c2
#
_entry.id   024522edfb598c5ca66ab4678e3f62c2
#
_cell.length_a   1.000
_cell.length_b   1.000
_cell.length_c   1.000
_cell.angle_alpha   90.00
_cell.angle_beta   90.00
_cell.angle_gamma   90.00
#
_symmetry.space_group_name_H-M   'P 1'
#
loop_
_entity.id
_entity.type
_entity.pdbx_description
1 polymer ?
#
loop_
_entity_poly.entity_id
_entity_poly.type
_entity_poly.pdbx_seq_one_letter_code
_entity_poly.pdbx_strand_id
1 'polypeptide(L)'
;MNIQGMEQMNKQLMDHVGKIIVGKDHTIELVMTAIIASGHVLLEDVPGTGKTMLAKSVASSLDCTFQRIQFTPDLLPSDLTGIHFFNQKEGDFEFRPGPLFANLVLADEINRATPRTQSSLLECMEERQISIDGSTRQLERPFIVIATQNPVDNQGTFPLPEAQMDRFMMKIRMGYPSSEESVEILRRTVASRSVADLSAIISREQLLEAQSTYTSVQIDEDLLRYIIRLTEATRQHPELSLGVSPRGAQALLKASQAWAALHGRDFVLPDDIKVLAEPVLAHRLVFRNRVRQQEGLAERIIQELLSQTEVPTENLAAGSGR
;
A
#
# COMPACT_ATOMS: atom_id res chain seq x y z
N MET A 1 11.55 10.60 16.35
CA MET A 1 11.90 9.15 16.46
C MET A 1 13.22 8.90 15.75
N ASN A 2 14.07 8.01 16.24
CA ASN A 2 15.26 7.55 15.51
C ASN A 2 15.00 6.23 14.81
N ILE A 3 15.94 5.75 13.99
CA ILE A 3 15.82 4.49 13.23
C ILE A 3 15.60 3.27 14.16
N GLN A 4 16.28 3.20 15.29
CA GLN A 4 16.07 2.12 16.29
C GLN A 4 14.65 2.16 16.88
N GLY A 5 14.09 3.35 17.10
CA GLY A 5 12.69 3.51 17.52
C GLY A 5 11.69 3.01 16.46
N MET A 6 12.02 3.17 15.18
CA MET A 6 11.21 2.63 14.08
C MET A 6 11.23 1.10 14.04
N GLU A 7 12.39 0.49 14.24
CA GLU A 7 12.52 -0.98 14.35
C GLU A 7 11.68 -1.52 15.52
N GLN A 8 11.77 -0.88 16.69
CA GLN A 8 11.00 -1.29 17.85
C GLN A 8 9.50 -1.14 17.62
N MET A 9 9.07 -0.03 17.00
CA MET A 9 7.68 0.20 16.61
C MET A 9 7.18 -0.90 15.67
N ASN A 10 7.98 -1.27 14.66
CA ASN A 10 7.65 -2.35 13.73
C ASN A 10 7.47 -3.69 14.45
N LYS A 11 8.42 -4.08 15.30
CA LYS A 11 8.33 -5.31 16.11
C LYS A 11 7.08 -5.34 16.97
N GLN A 12 6.77 -4.26 17.66
CA GLN A 12 5.56 -4.14 18.47
C GLN A 12 4.28 -4.34 17.65
N LEU A 13 4.24 -3.73 16.46
CA LEU A 13 3.09 -3.88 15.56
C LEU A 13 2.96 -5.31 15.04
N MET A 14 4.07 -5.91 14.60
CA MET A 14 4.11 -7.30 14.12
C MET A 14 3.58 -8.26 15.18
N ASP A 15 4.07 -8.17 16.42
CA ASP A 15 3.61 -8.97 17.55
C ASP A 15 2.13 -8.74 17.86
N HIS A 16 1.69 -7.47 17.74
CA HIS A 16 0.32 -7.09 18.07
C HIS A 16 -0.69 -7.61 17.03
N VAL A 17 -0.44 -7.33 15.75
CA VAL A 17 -1.28 -7.78 14.62
C VAL A 17 -1.21 -9.31 14.48
N GLY A 18 -0.05 -9.91 14.74
CA GLY A 18 0.18 -11.36 14.75
C GLY A 18 -0.68 -12.13 15.75
N LYS A 19 -1.27 -11.46 16.76
CA LYS A 19 -2.26 -12.08 17.66
C LYS A 19 -3.55 -12.49 16.94
N ILE A 20 -3.89 -11.78 15.87
CA ILE A 20 -5.11 -11.99 15.07
C ILE A 20 -4.78 -12.61 13.70
N ILE A 21 -3.81 -12.07 13.00
CA ILE A 21 -3.41 -12.50 11.65
C ILE A 21 -2.35 -13.58 11.79
N VAL A 22 -2.54 -14.72 11.10
CA VAL A 22 -1.64 -15.87 11.16
C VAL A 22 -0.84 -15.99 9.87
N GLY A 23 0.49 -16.15 9.98
CA GLY A 23 1.38 -16.51 8.86
C GLY A 23 1.49 -15.46 7.74
N LYS A 24 1.18 -14.19 8.03
CA LYS A 24 1.24 -13.10 7.06
C LYS A 24 2.21 -11.99 7.48
N ASP A 25 3.28 -12.35 8.17
CA ASP A 25 4.24 -11.40 8.72
C ASP A 25 4.83 -10.51 7.62
N HIS A 26 5.29 -11.10 6.52
CA HIS A 26 5.81 -10.35 5.39
C HIS A 26 4.77 -9.37 4.79
N THR A 27 3.50 -9.80 4.70
CA THR A 27 2.40 -8.92 4.23
C THR A 27 2.18 -7.75 5.17
N ILE A 28 2.23 -7.97 6.48
CA ILE A 28 2.09 -6.91 7.49
C ILE A 28 3.25 -5.91 7.35
N GLU A 29 4.48 -6.40 7.18
CA GLU A 29 5.67 -5.55 6.97
C GLU A 29 5.56 -4.71 5.70
N LEU A 30 5.09 -5.27 4.58
CA LEU A 30 4.85 -4.54 3.34
C LEU A 30 3.79 -3.44 3.52
N VAL A 31 2.68 -3.74 4.20
CA VAL A 31 1.65 -2.75 4.52
C VAL A 31 2.23 -1.63 5.38
N MET A 32 3.00 -1.96 6.42
CA MET A 32 3.66 -0.95 7.26
C MET A 32 4.66 -0.12 6.49
N THR A 33 5.46 -0.74 5.63
CA THR A 33 6.41 -0.02 4.75
C THR A 33 5.69 1.01 3.88
N ALA A 34 4.56 0.63 3.29
CA ALA A 34 3.74 1.57 2.51
C ALA A 34 3.17 2.70 3.39
N ILE A 35 2.67 2.40 4.59
CA ILE A 35 2.14 3.39 5.53
C ILE A 35 3.23 4.40 5.93
N ILE A 36 4.43 3.92 6.28
CA ILE A 36 5.58 4.78 6.63
C ILE A 36 6.02 5.64 5.44
N ALA A 37 6.06 5.07 4.24
CA ALA A 37 6.35 5.82 3.02
C ALA A 37 5.20 6.75 2.57
N SER A 38 4.13 6.88 3.38
CA SER A 38 2.92 7.65 3.04
C SER A 38 2.27 7.19 1.73
N GLY A 39 2.40 5.91 1.39
CA GLY A 39 1.83 5.29 0.19
C GLY A 39 0.49 4.61 0.47
N HIS A 40 -0.26 4.36 -0.60
CA HIS A 40 -1.51 3.62 -0.57
C HIS A 40 -1.29 2.18 -1.01
N VAL A 41 -2.09 1.24 -0.51
CA VAL A 41 -1.93 -0.20 -0.75
C VAL A 41 -3.17 -0.78 -1.43
N LEU A 42 -2.95 -1.65 -2.41
CA LEU A 42 -3.99 -2.49 -2.99
C LEU A 42 -3.74 -3.94 -2.56
N LEU A 43 -4.68 -4.50 -1.80
CA LEU A 43 -4.71 -5.92 -1.45
C LEU A 43 -5.55 -6.68 -2.48
N GLU A 44 -4.89 -7.45 -3.32
CA GLU A 44 -5.55 -8.23 -4.37
C GLU A 44 -5.48 -9.72 -4.04
N ASP A 45 -6.62 -10.36 -3.87
CA ASP A 45 -6.68 -11.81 -3.65
C ASP A 45 -8.11 -12.33 -3.77
N VAL A 46 -8.25 -13.65 -3.80
CA VAL A 46 -9.54 -14.32 -3.75
C VAL A 46 -10.33 -13.97 -2.48
N PRO A 47 -11.65 -14.12 -2.47
CA PRO A 47 -12.46 -13.88 -1.28
C PRO A 47 -12.03 -14.80 -0.12
N GLY A 48 -12.17 -14.30 1.11
CA GLY A 48 -11.94 -15.10 2.32
C GLY A 48 -10.49 -15.26 2.78
N THR A 49 -9.51 -14.65 2.11
CA THR A 49 -8.08 -14.70 2.52
C THR A 49 -7.73 -13.78 3.70
N GLY A 50 -8.68 -12.99 4.20
CA GLY A 50 -8.46 -12.15 5.40
C GLY A 50 -8.01 -10.72 5.11
N LYS A 51 -8.11 -10.22 3.86
CA LYS A 51 -7.73 -8.84 3.47
C LYS A 51 -8.34 -7.77 4.38
N THR A 52 -9.66 -7.81 4.54
CA THR A 52 -10.39 -6.86 5.41
C THR A 52 -10.00 -6.99 6.87
N MET A 53 -9.72 -8.21 7.34
CA MET A 53 -9.26 -8.46 8.71
C MET A 53 -7.85 -7.89 8.94
N LEU A 54 -6.92 -8.10 8.00
CA LEU A 54 -5.58 -7.52 8.05
C LEU A 54 -5.64 -5.98 8.11
N ALA A 55 -6.37 -5.35 7.19
CA ALA A 55 -6.50 -3.89 7.16
C ALA A 55 -7.10 -3.32 8.46
N LYS A 56 -8.13 -3.98 9.00
CA LYS A 56 -8.72 -3.60 10.30
C LYS A 56 -7.75 -3.82 11.46
N SER A 57 -6.99 -4.91 11.48
CA SER A 57 -6.02 -5.18 12.55
C SER A 57 -4.90 -4.15 12.58
N VAL A 58 -4.37 -3.78 11.41
CA VAL A 58 -3.38 -2.70 11.30
C VAL A 58 -4.00 -1.37 11.76
N ALA A 59 -5.19 -1.02 11.27
CA ALA A 59 -5.86 0.23 11.65
C ALA A 59 -6.15 0.32 13.15
N SER A 60 -6.61 -0.78 13.77
CA SER A 60 -6.89 -0.83 15.21
C SER A 60 -5.62 -0.72 16.07
N SER A 61 -4.45 -1.00 15.50
CA SER A 61 -3.16 -0.86 16.18
C SER A 61 -2.61 0.58 16.16
N LEU A 62 -3.20 1.44 15.34
CA LEU A 62 -2.81 2.84 15.16
C LEU A 62 -3.86 3.76 15.79
N ASP A 63 -3.43 4.73 16.58
CA ASP A 63 -4.31 5.77 17.15
C ASP A 63 -4.64 6.83 16.09
N CYS A 64 -5.40 6.40 15.10
CA CYS A 64 -5.80 7.18 13.94
C CYS A 64 -7.30 6.98 13.66
N THR A 65 -7.95 8.00 13.10
CA THR A 65 -9.34 7.85 12.66
C THR A 65 -9.40 6.84 11.52
N PHE A 66 -10.33 5.87 11.65
CA PHE A 66 -10.50 4.80 10.67
C PHE A 66 -11.92 4.77 10.11
N GLN A 67 -12.04 4.64 8.79
CA GLN A 67 -13.31 4.45 8.11
C GLN A 67 -13.24 3.27 7.15
N ARG A 68 -14.28 2.43 7.13
CA ARG A 68 -14.47 1.40 6.12
C ARG A 68 -15.56 1.81 5.16
N ILE A 69 -15.26 1.76 3.89
CA ILE A 69 -16.20 2.03 2.78
C ILE A 69 -16.35 0.74 1.99
N GLN A 70 -17.56 0.18 1.99
CA GLN A 70 -17.89 -0.94 1.10
C GLN A 70 -18.27 -0.37 -0.25
N PHE A 71 -17.51 -0.70 -1.28
CA PHE A 71 -17.78 -0.27 -2.64
C PHE A 71 -18.87 -1.13 -3.26
N THR A 72 -19.89 -0.46 -3.81
CA THR A 72 -21.06 -1.07 -4.47
C THR A 72 -21.36 -0.30 -5.76
N PRO A 73 -22.10 -0.90 -6.73
CA PRO A 73 -22.41 -0.23 -8.00
C PRO A 73 -23.21 1.07 -7.87
N ASP A 74 -23.97 1.21 -6.80
CA ASP A 74 -24.82 2.37 -6.48
C ASP A 74 -24.12 3.46 -5.64
N LEU A 75 -22.90 3.19 -5.17
CA LEU A 75 -22.11 4.17 -4.39
C LEU A 75 -21.74 5.39 -5.25
N LEU A 76 -22.07 6.58 -4.74
CA LEU A 76 -21.82 7.85 -5.43
C LEU A 76 -20.51 8.50 -4.93
N PRO A 77 -19.85 9.34 -5.75
CA PRO A 77 -18.72 10.15 -5.30
C PRO A 77 -19.01 10.99 -4.06
N SER A 78 -20.20 11.58 -3.97
CA SER A 78 -20.63 12.36 -2.81
C SER A 78 -20.74 11.55 -1.50
N ASP A 79 -20.99 10.25 -1.60
CA ASP A 79 -21.00 9.37 -0.41
C ASP A 79 -19.60 9.19 0.16
N LEU A 80 -18.57 9.39 -0.68
CA LEU A 80 -17.15 9.35 -0.26
C LEU A 80 -16.68 10.69 0.27
N THR A 81 -16.98 11.77 -0.45
CA THR A 81 -16.42 13.11 -0.20
C THR A 81 -17.23 13.92 0.79
N GLY A 82 -18.51 13.60 0.93
CA GLY A 82 -19.45 14.40 1.73
C GLY A 82 -20.30 15.35 0.87
N ILE A 83 -21.22 16.01 1.51
CA ILE A 83 -22.23 16.87 0.87
C ILE A 83 -22.45 18.14 1.67
N HIS A 84 -22.86 19.21 0.98
CA HIS A 84 -23.53 20.31 1.66
C HIS A 84 -25.03 20.01 1.80
N PHE A 85 -25.56 20.19 2.98
CA PHE A 85 -26.99 20.07 3.23
C PHE A 85 -27.53 21.34 3.89
N PHE A 86 -28.78 21.67 3.61
CA PHE A 86 -29.41 22.84 4.18
C PHE A 86 -29.86 22.54 5.63
N ASN A 87 -29.22 23.19 6.61
CA ASN A 87 -29.63 23.09 8.01
C ASN A 87 -30.80 24.04 8.26
N GLN A 88 -32.00 23.50 8.39
CA GLN A 88 -33.23 24.32 8.65
C GLN A 88 -33.20 25.08 9.97
N LYS A 89 -32.44 24.66 10.97
CA LYS A 89 -32.32 25.34 12.26
C LYS A 89 -31.45 26.58 12.19
N GLU A 90 -30.35 26.47 11.45
CA GLU A 90 -29.37 27.56 11.27
C GLU A 90 -29.74 28.46 10.05
N GLY A 91 -30.60 27.96 9.15
CA GLY A 91 -31.00 28.68 7.94
C GLY A 91 -29.91 28.79 6.90
N ASP A 92 -28.89 27.92 6.97
CA ASP A 92 -27.70 27.99 6.10
C ASP A 92 -27.28 26.58 5.65
N PHE A 93 -26.38 26.54 4.66
CA PHE A 93 -25.77 25.31 4.18
C PHE A 93 -24.58 24.89 5.05
N GLU A 94 -24.64 23.68 5.59
CA GLU A 94 -23.55 23.05 6.34
C GLU A 94 -22.90 21.94 5.54
N PHE A 95 -21.57 21.84 5.63
CA PHE A 95 -20.83 20.74 5.07
C PHE A 95 -20.81 19.54 6.01
N ARG A 96 -21.31 18.40 5.55
CA ARG A 96 -21.18 17.11 6.22
C ARG A 96 -20.06 16.32 5.56
N PRO A 97 -18.90 16.13 6.25
CA PRO A 97 -17.78 15.39 5.68
C PRO A 97 -18.15 13.92 5.45
N GLY A 98 -17.65 13.39 4.34
CA GLY A 98 -17.74 11.97 4.00
C GLY A 98 -16.65 11.13 4.68
N PRO A 99 -16.67 9.80 4.48
CA PRO A 99 -15.74 8.87 5.12
C PRO A 99 -14.27 9.05 4.66
N LEU A 100 -13.99 9.77 3.59
CA LEU A 100 -12.62 10.08 3.19
C LEU A 100 -11.92 11.09 4.13
N PHE A 101 -12.67 11.78 5.01
CA PHE A 101 -12.06 12.63 6.04
C PHE A 101 -11.60 11.80 7.26
N ALA A 102 -10.87 10.72 7.00
CA ALA A 102 -10.25 9.88 8.01
C ALA A 102 -8.77 9.68 7.68
N ASN A 103 -7.97 9.30 8.69
CA ASN A 103 -6.55 9.05 8.52
C ASN A 103 -6.27 7.73 7.77
N LEU A 104 -7.04 6.68 8.10
CA LEU A 104 -6.98 5.39 7.42
C LEU A 104 -8.34 5.05 6.84
N VAL A 105 -8.36 4.79 5.55
CA VAL A 105 -9.56 4.41 4.81
C VAL A 105 -9.38 3.01 4.24
N LEU A 106 -10.25 2.09 4.62
CA LEU A 106 -10.39 0.79 3.97
C LEU A 106 -11.43 0.89 2.87
N ALA A 107 -10.98 0.92 1.61
CA ALA A 107 -11.83 0.87 0.43
C ALA A 107 -12.06 -0.60 0.03
N ASP A 108 -13.13 -1.20 0.56
CA ASP A 108 -13.38 -2.64 0.41
C ASP A 108 -14.11 -2.92 -0.91
N GLU A 109 -13.55 -3.84 -1.72
CA GLU A 109 -14.05 -4.25 -3.04
C GLU A 109 -14.16 -3.07 -4.04
N ILE A 110 -13.07 -2.29 -4.18
CA ILE A 110 -13.04 -1.05 -4.99
C ILE A 110 -13.51 -1.27 -6.44
N ASN A 111 -13.29 -2.46 -7.01
CA ASN A 111 -13.68 -2.81 -8.38
C ASN A 111 -15.20 -3.02 -8.54
N ARG A 112 -16.01 -2.99 -7.49
CA ARG A 112 -17.48 -3.05 -7.60
C ARG A 112 -18.13 -1.69 -7.87
N ALA A 113 -17.51 -0.58 -7.52
CA ALA A 113 -18.07 0.73 -7.81
C ALA A 113 -17.78 1.18 -9.24
N THR A 114 -18.62 2.10 -9.72
CA THR A 114 -18.48 2.69 -11.06
C THR A 114 -17.12 3.43 -11.21
N PRO A 115 -16.59 3.57 -12.44
CA PRO A 115 -15.34 4.30 -12.68
C PRO A 115 -15.35 5.75 -12.16
N ARG A 116 -16.52 6.37 -12.10
CA ARG A 116 -16.67 7.74 -11.58
C ARG A 116 -16.38 7.79 -10.07
N THR A 117 -16.91 6.84 -9.32
CA THR A 117 -16.69 6.74 -7.87
C THR A 117 -15.26 6.32 -7.56
N GLN A 118 -14.70 5.37 -8.34
CA GLN A 118 -13.28 5.00 -8.23
C GLN A 118 -12.37 6.23 -8.46
N SER A 119 -12.63 7.01 -9.52
CA SER A 119 -11.83 8.19 -9.85
C SER A 119 -11.83 9.23 -8.74
N SER A 120 -12.95 9.43 -8.05
CA SER A 120 -13.04 10.34 -6.91
C SER A 120 -12.13 9.93 -5.76
N LEU A 121 -12.10 8.63 -5.39
CA LEU A 121 -11.17 8.11 -4.38
C LEU A 121 -9.71 8.31 -4.82
N LEU A 122 -9.40 7.94 -6.06
CA LEU A 122 -8.04 7.97 -6.58
C LEU A 122 -7.49 9.40 -6.73
N GLU A 123 -8.36 10.39 -7.01
CA GLU A 123 -7.99 11.80 -6.99
C GLU A 123 -7.62 12.25 -5.57
N CYS A 124 -8.44 11.88 -4.57
CA CYS A 124 -8.14 12.19 -3.17
C CYS A 124 -6.83 11.54 -2.69
N MET A 125 -6.51 10.33 -3.18
CA MET A 125 -5.24 9.66 -2.87
C MET A 125 -4.03 10.44 -3.39
N GLU A 126 -4.13 11.01 -4.58
CA GLU A 126 -3.03 11.74 -5.21
C GLU A 126 -2.87 13.15 -4.63
N GLU A 127 -3.97 13.90 -4.63
CA GLU A 127 -3.96 15.31 -4.26
C GLU A 127 -4.00 15.57 -2.75
N ARG A 128 -4.40 14.56 -1.95
CA ARG A 128 -4.62 14.64 -0.50
C ARG A 128 -5.55 15.79 -0.10
N GLN A 129 -6.48 16.08 -0.98
CA GLN A 129 -7.52 17.10 -0.81
C GLN A 129 -8.79 16.68 -1.52
N ILE A 130 -9.88 17.31 -1.15
CA ILE A 130 -11.20 17.09 -1.73
C ILE A 130 -11.76 18.45 -2.17
N SER A 131 -12.17 18.54 -3.44
CA SER A 131 -12.84 19.74 -3.99
C SER A 131 -14.34 19.48 -4.12
N ILE A 132 -15.15 20.28 -3.41
CA ILE A 132 -16.61 20.19 -3.40
C ILE A 132 -17.17 21.59 -3.53
N ASP A 133 -18.07 21.79 -4.51
CA ASP A 133 -18.80 23.05 -4.73
C ASP A 133 -17.88 24.29 -4.77
N GLY A 134 -16.72 24.13 -5.41
CA GLY A 134 -15.74 25.23 -5.57
C GLY A 134 -14.85 25.47 -4.35
N SER A 135 -15.02 24.74 -3.25
CA SER A 135 -14.14 24.78 -2.08
C SER A 135 -13.22 23.56 -2.01
N THR A 136 -11.93 23.77 -1.73
CA THR A 136 -10.95 22.71 -1.55
C THR A 136 -10.64 22.52 -0.07
N ARG A 137 -10.74 21.29 0.41
CA ARG A 137 -10.47 20.89 1.79
C ARG A 137 -9.32 19.90 1.84
N GLN A 138 -8.29 20.22 2.62
CA GLN A 138 -7.15 19.33 2.82
C GLN A 138 -7.56 18.15 3.70
N LEU A 139 -7.06 16.97 3.37
CA LEU A 139 -7.18 15.78 4.22
C LEU A 139 -6.10 15.79 5.29
N GLU A 140 -6.48 15.41 6.51
CA GLU A 140 -5.54 15.39 7.62
C GLU A 140 -4.50 14.28 7.46
N ARG A 141 -3.24 14.58 7.85
CA ARG A 141 -2.17 13.58 7.86
C ARG A 141 -2.20 12.74 9.14
N PRO A 142 -1.83 11.46 9.04
CA PRO A 142 -1.59 10.70 7.80
C PRO A 142 -2.90 10.48 7.05
N PHE A 143 -2.86 10.37 5.72
CA PHE A 143 -3.97 9.92 4.91
C PHE A 143 -3.54 8.72 4.08
N ILE A 144 -4.04 7.56 4.44
CA ILE A 144 -3.67 6.26 3.85
C ILE A 144 -4.93 5.51 3.42
N VAL A 145 -4.92 5.03 2.20
CA VAL A 145 -5.97 4.15 1.66
C VAL A 145 -5.40 2.74 1.55
N ILE A 146 -6.09 1.78 2.15
CA ILE A 146 -5.91 0.36 1.91
C ILE A 146 -7.13 -0.09 1.12
N ALA A 147 -6.95 -0.35 -0.17
CA ALA A 147 -8.02 -0.83 -1.02
C ALA A 147 -7.96 -2.36 -1.11
N THR A 148 -9.12 -3.01 -1.23
CA THR A 148 -9.19 -4.43 -1.55
C THR A 148 -9.82 -4.63 -2.93
N GLN A 149 -9.34 -5.64 -3.65
CA GLN A 149 -9.89 -6.06 -4.94
C GLN A 149 -10.01 -7.58 -4.97
N ASN A 150 -11.08 -8.05 -5.63
CA ASN A 150 -11.27 -9.46 -5.93
C ASN A 150 -11.11 -9.65 -7.45
N PRO A 151 -10.05 -10.32 -7.93
CA PRO A 151 -9.81 -10.50 -9.36
C PRO A 151 -10.78 -11.54 -10.00
N VAL A 152 -11.41 -12.40 -9.20
CA VAL A 152 -12.24 -13.51 -9.70
C VAL A 152 -13.68 -13.07 -10.04
N ASP A 153 -14.18 -11.99 -9.45
CA ASP A 153 -15.52 -11.47 -9.74
C ASP A 153 -15.55 -10.70 -11.06
N ASN A 154 -15.89 -11.41 -12.14
CA ASN A 154 -16.02 -10.82 -13.49
C ASN A 154 -17.40 -10.22 -13.77
N GLN A 155 -18.45 -10.58 -13.00
CA GLN A 155 -19.80 -10.04 -13.19
C GLN A 155 -20.05 -8.84 -12.29
N GLY A 156 -20.44 -7.71 -12.90
CA GLY A 156 -20.78 -6.49 -12.17
C GLY A 156 -19.57 -5.77 -11.54
N THR A 157 -18.36 -6.01 -12.07
CA THR A 157 -17.14 -5.31 -11.65
C THR A 157 -16.61 -4.39 -12.74
N PHE A 158 -15.94 -3.33 -12.30
CA PHE A 158 -15.25 -2.35 -13.15
C PHE A 158 -13.77 -2.38 -12.80
N PRO A 159 -12.93 -3.03 -13.64
CA PRO A 159 -11.49 -3.09 -13.37
C PRO A 159 -10.89 -1.69 -13.34
N LEU A 160 -9.93 -1.49 -12.45
CA LEU A 160 -9.17 -0.24 -12.40
C LEU A 160 -8.31 -0.10 -13.66
N PRO A 161 -8.36 1.05 -14.36
CA PRO A 161 -7.45 1.35 -15.46
C PRO A 161 -5.97 1.33 -15.01
N GLU A 162 -5.07 0.91 -15.90
CA GLU A 162 -3.63 0.79 -15.60
C GLU A 162 -3.03 2.12 -15.06
N ALA A 163 -3.43 3.26 -15.64
CA ALA A 163 -2.98 4.58 -15.19
C ALA A 163 -3.45 4.92 -13.76
N GLN A 164 -4.54 4.32 -13.31
CA GLN A 164 -5.05 4.50 -11.94
C GLN A 164 -4.37 3.56 -10.96
N MET A 165 -3.94 2.38 -11.41
CA MET A 165 -3.16 1.43 -10.61
C MET A 165 -1.82 2.04 -10.15
N ASP A 166 -1.20 2.91 -10.94
CA ASP A 166 0.08 3.58 -10.60
C ASP A 166 -0.01 4.50 -9.36
N ARG A 167 -1.23 4.83 -8.89
CA ARG A 167 -1.44 5.61 -7.65
C ARG A 167 -1.25 4.80 -6.38
N PHE A 168 -1.37 3.48 -6.46
CA PHE A 168 -1.02 2.59 -5.35
C PHE A 168 0.50 2.41 -5.30
N MET A 169 1.08 2.58 -4.11
CA MET A 169 2.51 2.33 -3.92
C MET A 169 2.83 0.86 -4.10
N MET A 170 2.01 0.00 -3.52
CA MET A 170 2.18 -1.45 -3.57
C MET A 170 0.87 -2.15 -3.91
N LYS A 171 0.97 -3.21 -4.71
CA LYS A 171 -0.05 -4.24 -4.84
C LYS A 171 0.46 -5.51 -4.15
N ILE A 172 -0.29 -5.99 -3.17
CA ILE A 172 0.12 -7.09 -2.30
C ILE A 172 -0.89 -8.23 -2.42
N ARG A 173 -0.37 -9.45 -2.58
CA ARG A 173 -1.16 -10.68 -2.53
C ARG A 173 -0.87 -11.40 -1.21
N MET A 174 -1.91 -11.83 -0.52
CA MET A 174 -1.79 -12.56 0.74
C MET A 174 -1.62 -14.06 0.51
N GLY A 175 -2.24 -14.60 -0.54
CA GLY A 175 -2.32 -16.03 -0.81
C GLY A 175 -3.12 -16.79 0.23
N TYR A 176 -3.38 -18.07 -0.07
CA TYR A 176 -4.00 -18.97 0.90
C TYR A 176 -3.06 -19.25 2.08
N PRO A 177 -3.61 -19.51 3.27
CA PRO A 177 -2.80 -20.01 4.38
C PRO A 177 -2.31 -21.43 4.11
N SER A 178 -1.15 -21.82 4.66
CA SER A 178 -0.68 -23.20 4.70
C SER A 178 -1.61 -24.07 5.54
N SER A 179 -1.41 -25.39 5.52
CA SER A 179 -2.17 -26.32 6.36
C SER A 179 -2.02 -26.01 7.84
N GLU A 180 -0.80 -25.72 8.28
CA GLU A 180 -0.47 -25.41 9.68
C GLU A 180 -1.08 -24.08 10.10
N GLU A 181 -0.98 -23.05 9.25
CA GLU A 181 -1.63 -21.75 9.47
C GLU A 181 -3.15 -21.88 9.53
N SER A 182 -3.74 -22.72 8.68
CA SER A 182 -5.18 -23.00 8.68
C SER A 182 -5.66 -23.62 9.99
N VAL A 183 -4.89 -24.57 10.54
CA VAL A 183 -5.18 -25.18 11.85
C VAL A 183 -5.12 -24.12 12.95
N GLU A 184 -4.12 -23.24 12.92
CA GLU A 184 -3.98 -22.17 13.91
C GLU A 184 -5.12 -21.14 13.80
N ILE A 185 -5.55 -20.80 12.59
CA ILE A 185 -6.73 -19.92 12.35
C ILE A 185 -7.97 -20.54 13.01
N LEU A 186 -8.22 -21.82 12.80
CA LEU A 186 -9.35 -22.52 13.42
C LEU A 186 -9.26 -22.52 14.96
N ARG A 187 -8.07 -22.77 15.54
CA ARG A 187 -7.86 -22.68 16.99
C ARG A 187 -8.20 -21.30 17.54
N ARG A 188 -7.76 -20.23 16.86
CA ARG A 188 -8.07 -18.85 17.27
C ARG A 188 -9.56 -18.52 17.15
N THR A 189 -10.24 -19.09 16.16
CA THR A 189 -11.71 -18.96 16.02
C THR A 189 -12.42 -19.59 17.20
N VAL A 190 -12.02 -20.79 17.63
CA VAL A 190 -12.57 -21.45 18.82
C VAL A 190 -12.30 -20.64 20.10
N ALA A 191 -11.14 -20.00 20.18
CA ALA A 191 -10.79 -19.12 21.30
C ALA A 191 -11.48 -17.73 21.25
N SER A 192 -12.36 -17.49 20.26
CA SER A 192 -13.11 -16.22 20.06
C SER A 192 -12.22 -14.97 19.96
N ARG A 193 -10.98 -15.11 19.51
CA ARG A 193 -10.10 -13.96 19.29
C ARG A 193 -10.62 -13.12 18.11
N SER A 194 -10.69 -11.80 18.31
CA SER A 194 -11.23 -10.88 17.33
C SER A 194 -10.39 -9.62 17.21
N VAL A 195 -10.60 -8.85 16.13
CA VAL A 195 -9.97 -7.52 15.95
C VAL A 195 -10.37 -6.55 17.07
N ALA A 196 -11.53 -6.76 17.70
CA ALA A 196 -11.97 -5.93 18.84
C ALA A 196 -11.08 -6.08 20.07
N ASP A 197 -10.26 -7.14 20.13
CA ASP A 197 -9.30 -7.35 21.22
C ASP A 197 -7.99 -6.53 21.03
N LEU A 198 -7.82 -5.91 19.86
CA LEU A 198 -6.67 -5.04 19.59
C LEU A 198 -6.97 -3.60 20.08
N SER A 199 -5.96 -3.01 20.70
CA SER A 199 -5.94 -1.60 21.10
C SER A 199 -4.88 -0.84 20.31
N ALA A 200 -5.01 0.47 20.19
CA ALA A 200 -3.97 1.30 19.60
C ALA A 200 -2.69 1.23 20.45
N ILE A 201 -1.56 0.95 19.79
CA ILE A 201 -0.23 0.85 20.40
C ILE A 201 0.78 1.85 19.79
N ILE A 202 0.43 2.46 18.66
CA ILE A 202 1.23 3.47 17.97
C ILE A 202 0.37 4.73 17.86
N SER A 203 0.84 5.84 18.43
CA SER A 203 0.11 7.11 18.33
C SER A 203 0.23 7.73 16.94
N ARG A 204 -0.72 8.60 16.61
CA ARG A 204 -0.68 9.39 15.36
C ARG A 204 0.62 10.19 15.23
N GLU A 205 1.10 10.79 16.33
CA GLU A 205 2.33 11.57 16.37
C GLU A 205 3.56 10.69 16.07
N GLN A 206 3.63 9.49 16.67
CA GLN A 206 4.70 8.53 16.40
C GLN A 206 4.71 8.12 14.93
N LEU A 207 3.53 7.92 14.32
CA LEU A 207 3.43 7.57 12.91
C LEU A 207 3.90 8.71 12.01
N LEU A 208 3.49 9.96 12.28
CA LEU A 208 3.94 11.14 11.54
C LEU A 208 5.44 11.38 11.68
N GLU A 209 5.98 11.16 12.87
CA GLU A 209 7.41 11.25 13.11
C GLU A 209 8.19 10.18 12.32
N ALA A 210 7.70 8.93 12.30
CA ALA A 210 8.28 7.86 11.48
C ALA A 210 8.23 8.19 9.97
N GLN A 211 7.10 8.78 9.50
CA GLN A 211 6.96 9.27 8.12
C GLN A 211 7.90 10.41 7.74
N SER A 212 8.44 11.13 8.71
CA SER A 212 9.49 12.14 8.47
C SER A 212 10.89 11.55 8.59
N THR A 213 11.09 10.59 9.49
CA THR A 213 12.40 10.00 9.80
C THR A 213 12.92 9.09 8.70
N TYR A 214 12.08 8.26 8.05
CA TYR A 214 12.55 7.30 7.04
C TYR A 214 13.28 7.98 5.88
N THR A 215 12.99 9.24 5.58
CA THR A 215 13.65 9.99 4.50
C THR A 215 15.12 10.29 4.78
N SER A 216 15.57 10.12 6.03
CA SER A 216 16.98 10.27 6.42
C SER A 216 17.82 9.02 6.12
N VAL A 217 17.18 7.89 5.79
CA VAL A 217 17.87 6.65 5.39
C VAL A 217 18.65 6.90 4.11
N GLN A 218 19.95 6.65 4.17
CA GLN A 218 20.86 6.86 3.05
C GLN A 218 20.69 5.81 1.96
N ILE A 219 20.86 6.21 0.72
CA ILE A 219 20.95 5.33 -0.42
C ILE A 219 22.14 5.72 -1.27
N ASP A 220 22.97 4.74 -1.60
CA ASP A 220 24.12 4.94 -2.44
C ASP A 220 23.73 5.22 -3.90
N GLU A 221 24.54 6.01 -4.60
CA GLU A 221 24.33 6.36 -6.01
C GLU A 221 24.24 5.10 -6.91
N ASP A 222 25.02 4.05 -6.60
CA ASP A 222 24.97 2.81 -7.35
C ASP A 222 23.66 2.05 -7.17
N LEU A 223 23.02 2.15 -6.01
CA LEU A 223 21.67 1.62 -5.78
C LEU A 223 20.60 2.46 -6.49
N LEU A 224 20.76 3.78 -6.56
CA LEU A 224 19.89 4.62 -7.40
C LEU A 224 19.98 4.20 -8.87
N ARG A 225 21.20 3.98 -9.38
CA ARG A 225 21.43 3.48 -10.73
C ARG A 225 20.87 2.07 -10.94
N TYR A 226 20.92 1.22 -9.92
CA TYR A 226 20.31 -0.12 -9.96
C TYR A 226 18.78 -0.03 -10.11
N ILE A 227 18.10 0.82 -9.34
CA ILE A 227 16.66 1.07 -9.49
C ILE A 227 16.33 1.56 -10.90
N ILE A 228 17.14 2.49 -11.45
CA ILE A 228 16.92 3.01 -12.82
C ILE A 228 17.13 1.91 -13.85
N ARG A 229 18.21 1.14 -13.79
CA ARG A 229 18.45 0.02 -14.71
C ARG A 229 17.31 -0.98 -14.71
N LEU A 230 16.80 -1.35 -13.51
CA LEU A 230 15.68 -2.27 -13.38
C LEU A 230 14.41 -1.70 -14.03
N THR A 231 14.09 -0.42 -13.81
CA THR A 231 12.90 0.20 -14.39
C THR A 231 13.03 0.42 -15.91
N GLU A 232 14.22 0.74 -16.42
CA GLU A 232 14.49 0.83 -17.85
C GLU A 232 14.39 -0.53 -18.55
N ALA A 233 14.88 -1.59 -17.91
CA ALA A 233 14.74 -2.95 -18.42
C ALA A 233 13.26 -3.34 -18.64
N THR A 234 12.35 -2.89 -17.76
CA THR A 234 10.90 -3.10 -17.98
C THR A 234 10.39 -2.44 -19.25
N ARG A 235 10.91 -1.25 -19.62
CA ARG A 235 10.48 -0.50 -20.80
C ARG A 235 10.99 -1.13 -22.11
N GLN A 236 12.04 -1.93 -22.03
CA GLN A 236 12.64 -2.61 -23.18
C GLN A 236 12.14 -4.05 -23.32
N HIS A 237 11.35 -4.55 -22.36
CA HIS A 237 10.89 -5.94 -22.38
C HIS A 237 9.92 -6.20 -23.54
N PRO A 238 10.11 -7.27 -24.34
CA PRO A 238 9.37 -7.51 -25.59
C PRO A 238 7.86 -7.74 -25.36
N GLU A 239 7.45 -8.29 -24.23
CA GLU A 239 6.05 -8.56 -23.91
C GLU A 239 5.29 -7.32 -23.42
N LEU A 240 5.99 -6.25 -23.05
CA LEU A 240 5.38 -5.06 -22.47
C LEU A 240 5.15 -3.98 -23.53
N SER A 241 3.98 -3.36 -23.49
CA SER A 241 3.67 -2.13 -24.24
C SER A 241 4.11 -0.89 -23.48
N LEU A 242 3.98 -0.91 -22.12
CA LEU A 242 4.48 0.11 -21.23
C LEU A 242 5.17 -0.55 -20.04
N GLY A 243 6.38 -0.12 -19.75
CA GLY A 243 7.11 -0.47 -18.54
C GLY A 243 6.85 0.52 -17.41
N VAL A 244 7.62 0.41 -16.36
CA VAL A 244 7.50 1.21 -15.13
C VAL A 244 7.74 2.71 -15.41
N SER A 245 6.84 3.55 -14.92
CA SER A 245 6.94 5.02 -14.98
C SER A 245 8.01 5.56 -14.02
N PRO A 246 8.46 6.83 -14.18
CA PRO A 246 9.31 7.48 -13.18
C PRO A 246 8.70 7.49 -11.77
N ARG A 247 7.36 7.56 -11.65
CA ARG A 247 6.64 7.44 -10.38
C ARG A 247 6.89 6.08 -9.72
N GLY A 248 6.92 4.99 -10.51
CA GLY A 248 7.23 3.65 -9.99
C GLY A 248 8.66 3.53 -9.48
N ALA A 249 9.65 4.15 -10.13
CA ALA A 249 11.03 4.22 -9.63
C ALA A 249 11.10 4.99 -8.29
N GLN A 250 10.40 6.13 -8.18
CA GLN A 250 10.30 6.89 -6.93
C GLN A 250 9.58 6.11 -5.83
N ALA A 251 8.55 5.33 -6.18
CA ALA A 251 7.84 4.48 -5.22
C ALA A 251 8.78 3.39 -4.67
N LEU A 252 9.57 2.76 -5.53
CA LEU A 252 10.55 1.74 -5.13
C LEU A 252 11.63 2.33 -4.22
N LEU A 253 12.17 3.51 -4.55
CA LEU A 253 13.12 4.23 -3.70
C LEU A 253 12.55 4.49 -2.31
N LYS A 254 11.37 5.12 -2.21
CA LYS A 254 10.72 5.44 -0.93
C LYS A 254 10.40 4.18 -0.11
N ALA A 255 9.92 3.13 -0.78
CA ALA A 255 9.65 1.86 -0.13
C ALA A 255 10.93 1.24 0.43
N SER A 256 12.05 1.26 -0.31
CA SER A 256 13.33 0.72 0.14
C SER A 256 13.89 1.47 1.36
N GLN A 257 13.78 2.79 1.37
CA GLN A 257 14.17 3.59 2.54
C GLN A 257 13.30 3.29 3.77
N ALA A 258 11.96 3.21 3.59
CA ALA A 258 11.04 2.89 4.67
C ALA A 258 11.26 1.46 5.21
N TRP A 259 11.50 0.50 4.31
CA TRP A 259 11.83 -0.88 4.66
C TRP A 259 13.11 -0.98 5.48
N ALA A 260 14.19 -0.34 5.03
CA ALA A 260 15.45 -0.30 5.77
C ALA A 260 15.28 0.30 7.17
N ALA A 261 14.54 1.41 7.28
CA ALA A 261 14.24 2.05 8.56
C ALA A 261 13.46 1.14 9.52
N LEU A 262 12.46 0.39 9.03
CA LEU A 262 11.69 -0.57 9.81
C LEU A 262 12.53 -1.79 10.27
N HIS A 263 13.67 -2.03 9.61
CA HIS A 263 14.67 -3.04 9.97
C HIS A 263 15.88 -2.47 10.75
N GLY A 264 15.75 -1.25 11.29
CA GLY A 264 16.76 -0.65 12.15
C GLY A 264 18.04 -0.17 11.43
N ARG A 265 17.99 -0.02 10.10
CA ARG A 265 19.13 0.42 9.28
C ARG A 265 18.94 1.83 8.78
N ASP A 266 20.00 2.61 8.82
CA ASP A 266 20.07 3.99 8.29
C ASP A 266 20.61 4.06 6.85
N PHE A 267 20.71 2.89 6.19
CA PHE A 267 21.08 2.75 4.78
C PHE A 267 20.27 1.61 4.10
N VAL A 268 20.09 1.76 2.81
CA VAL A 268 19.40 0.77 1.95
C VAL A 268 20.39 -0.29 1.47
N LEU A 269 19.95 -1.55 1.43
CA LEU A 269 20.67 -2.67 0.84
C LEU A 269 20.09 -3.06 -0.54
N PRO A 270 20.89 -3.69 -1.43
CA PRO A 270 20.37 -4.25 -2.67
C PRO A 270 19.19 -5.20 -2.48
N ASP A 271 19.22 -5.99 -1.42
CA ASP A 271 18.17 -6.99 -1.13
C ASP A 271 16.85 -6.32 -0.71
N ASP A 272 16.87 -5.12 -0.13
CA ASP A 272 15.65 -4.35 0.13
C ASP A 272 14.92 -4.01 -1.18
N ILE A 273 15.69 -3.58 -2.19
CA ILE A 273 15.16 -3.27 -3.52
C ILE A 273 14.57 -4.52 -4.17
N LYS A 274 15.25 -5.68 -4.07
CA LYS A 274 14.78 -6.94 -4.64
C LYS A 274 13.47 -7.41 -4.02
N VAL A 275 13.37 -7.38 -2.69
CA VAL A 275 12.16 -7.78 -1.95
C VAL A 275 10.97 -6.90 -2.33
N LEU A 276 11.20 -5.61 -2.54
CA LEU A 276 10.15 -4.63 -2.82
C LEU A 276 9.83 -4.46 -4.31
N ALA A 277 10.70 -4.94 -5.22
CA ALA A 277 10.51 -4.75 -6.65
C ALA A 277 9.19 -5.34 -7.15
N GLU A 278 8.84 -6.55 -6.75
CA GLU A 278 7.60 -7.20 -7.18
C GLU A 278 6.35 -6.45 -6.68
N PRO A 279 6.12 -6.26 -5.37
CA PRO A 279 4.92 -5.58 -4.88
C PRO A 279 4.80 -4.13 -5.36
N VAL A 280 5.93 -3.46 -5.65
CA VAL A 280 5.94 -2.06 -6.11
C VAL A 280 5.81 -1.96 -7.63
N LEU A 281 6.42 -2.84 -8.42
CA LEU A 281 6.54 -2.65 -9.86
C LEU A 281 5.58 -3.50 -10.70
N ALA A 282 5.23 -4.71 -10.26
CA ALA A 282 4.49 -5.67 -11.08
C ALA A 282 3.14 -5.14 -11.59
N HIS A 283 2.40 -4.43 -10.74
CA HIS A 283 1.09 -3.86 -11.10
C HIS A 283 1.15 -2.64 -12.04
N ARG A 284 2.35 -2.15 -12.36
CA ARG A 284 2.61 -1.03 -13.27
C ARG A 284 2.96 -1.48 -14.69
N LEU A 285 3.10 -2.79 -14.92
CA LEU A 285 3.45 -3.35 -16.21
C LEU A 285 2.20 -3.49 -17.08
N VAL A 286 2.25 -2.95 -18.31
CA VAL A 286 1.16 -3.06 -19.29
C VAL A 286 1.59 -3.97 -20.44
N PHE A 287 0.84 -5.03 -20.67
CA PHE A 287 1.18 -6.04 -21.67
C PHE A 287 0.72 -5.64 -23.08
N ARG A 288 1.50 -5.99 -24.10
CA ARG A 288 1.13 -5.80 -25.51
C ARG A 288 -0.07 -6.65 -25.91
N ASN A 289 -0.16 -7.85 -25.38
CA ASN A 289 -1.24 -8.79 -25.67
C ASN A 289 -2.01 -9.14 -24.40
N ARG A 290 -3.17 -8.50 -24.22
CA ARG A 290 -4.05 -8.72 -23.05
C ARG A 290 -4.62 -10.14 -22.99
N VAL A 291 -4.76 -10.83 -24.14
CA VAL A 291 -5.29 -12.21 -24.20
C VAL A 291 -4.30 -13.22 -23.58
N ARG A 292 -3.02 -12.90 -23.54
CA ARG A 292 -1.97 -13.72 -22.92
C ARG A 292 -1.64 -13.33 -21.47
N GLN A 293 -2.41 -12.45 -20.87
CA GLN A 293 -2.17 -12.02 -19.49
C GLN A 293 -2.52 -13.18 -18.54
N GLN A 294 -1.58 -14.12 -18.41
CA GLN A 294 -1.66 -15.20 -17.44
C GLN A 294 -1.41 -14.63 -16.04
N GLU A 295 -2.12 -15.17 -15.09
CA GLU A 295 -1.88 -14.85 -13.68
C GLU A 295 -0.41 -15.11 -13.30
N GLY A 296 0.20 -14.15 -12.58
CA GLY A 296 1.61 -14.23 -12.20
C GLY A 296 2.64 -13.86 -13.28
N LEU A 297 2.20 -13.44 -14.49
CA LEU A 297 3.15 -13.08 -15.57
C LEU A 297 3.95 -11.80 -15.23
N ALA A 298 3.31 -10.80 -14.65
CA ALA A 298 3.98 -9.56 -14.25
C ALA A 298 5.05 -9.83 -13.20
N GLU A 299 4.72 -10.62 -12.21
CA GLU A 299 5.61 -11.04 -11.13
C GLU A 299 6.81 -11.82 -11.69
N ARG A 300 6.58 -12.76 -12.62
CA ARG A 300 7.66 -13.51 -13.29
C ARG A 300 8.62 -12.61 -14.09
N ILE A 301 8.08 -11.61 -14.81
CA ILE A 301 8.92 -10.66 -15.54
C ILE A 301 9.80 -9.85 -14.57
N ILE A 302 9.25 -9.39 -13.47
CA ILE A 302 10.05 -8.68 -12.45
C ILE A 302 11.15 -9.58 -11.90
N GLN A 303 10.86 -10.85 -11.58
CA GLN A 303 11.86 -11.80 -11.10
C GLN A 303 12.95 -12.10 -12.16
N GLU A 304 12.55 -12.25 -13.41
CA GLU A 304 13.49 -12.40 -14.52
C GLU A 304 14.43 -11.19 -14.63
N LEU A 305 13.88 -9.97 -14.64
CA LEU A 305 14.67 -8.75 -14.74
C LEU A 305 15.58 -8.54 -13.53
N LEU A 306 15.14 -8.90 -12.31
CA LEU A 306 15.98 -8.90 -11.13
C LEU A 306 17.17 -9.85 -11.26
N SER A 307 16.98 -11.02 -11.88
CA SER A 307 18.06 -12.00 -12.10
C SER A 307 19.06 -11.56 -13.16
N GLN A 308 18.62 -10.76 -14.14
CA GLN A 308 19.43 -10.28 -15.25
C GLN A 308 20.12 -8.94 -14.97
N THR A 309 19.58 -8.14 -14.03
CA THR A 309 20.14 -6.83 -13.70
C THR A 309 21.28 -6.98 -12.70
N GLU A 310 22.48 -6.56 -13.12
CA GLU A 310 23.68 -6.65 -12.28
C GLU A 310 23.52 -5.84 -10.98
N VAL A 311 23.73 -6.53 -9.86
CA VAL A 311 23.68 -5.93 -8.53
C VAL A 311 24.96 -5.16 -8.28
N PRO A 312 24.92 -3.91 -7.76
CA PRO A 312 26.13 -3.21 -7.38
C PRO A 312 26.89 -4.01 -6.31
N THR A 313 28.15 -4.32 -6.59
CA THR A 313 29.08 -4.87 -5.61
C THR A 313 29.88 -3.70 -5.04
N GLU A 314 30.00 -3.60 -3.72
CA GLU A 314 30.93 -2.64 -3.12
C GLU A 314 32.32 -2.85 -3.68
N ASN A 315 32.85 -1.85 -4.37
CA ASN A 315 34.27 -1.78 -4.68
C ASN A 315 35.01 -1.45 -3.37
N LEU A 316 35.32 -2.45 -2.56
CA LEU A 316 36.20 -2.36 -1.39
C LEU A 316 37.64 -1.90 -1.75
N ALA A 317 37.88 -1.53 -3.01
CA ALA A 317 39.20 -1.19 -3.54
C ALA A 317 39.52 0.31 -3.63
N ALA A 318 38.68 1.23 -3.16
CA ALA A 318 38.91 2.67 -3.29
C ALA A 318 39.16 3.42 -1.95
N GLY A 319 39.57 2.72 -0.89
CA GLY A 319 39.81 3.29 0.45
C GLY A 319 41.25 3.21 0.97
N SER A 320 42.26 3.02 0.10
CA SER A 320 43.67 3.09 0.55
C SER A 320 44.49 4.01 -0.36
N GLY A 321 44.43 5.29 -0.07
CA GLY A 321 45.34 6.22 -0.74
C GLY A 321 44.92 7.69 -0.69
N ARG A 322 44.99 8.33 0.48
CA ARG A 322 45.71 9.61 0.73
C ARG A 322 45.46 10.12 2.15
#